data_b640a33007c195703ac1bccc13e3fde5
#
_entry.id   b640a33007c195703ac1bccc13e3fde5
#
_cell.length_a   1.000
_cell.length_b   1.000
_cell.length_c   1.000
_cell.angle_alpha   90.00
_cell.angle_beta   90.00
_cell.angle_gamma   90.00
#
_symmetry.space_group_name_H-M   'P 1'
#
loop_
_entity.id
_entity.type
_entity.pdbx_description
1 polymer ?
#
loop_
_entity_poly.entity_id
_entity_poly.type
_entity_poly.pdbx_seq_one_letter_code
_entity_poly.pdbx_strand_id
1 'polypeptide(L)'
;MSHPIESTPDRLSGLLERFRVRAHLFHTGALCGISRFDVKERGFLHVLREGHLTLSHSARGLPRRMEIREPSLLFYPRHVIHTFHNPPVEGSQFTCATLEFAGGAMNPVARALPPLIVLPLARVEGLDAALSLLFAE
;
A
#
# COMPACT_ATOMS: atom_id res chain seq x y z
N MET A 1 -4.06 -6.47 -35.60
CA MET A 1 -3.84 -5.10 -35.20
C MET A 1 -3.18 -5.09 -33.84
N SER A 2 -2.00 -4.55 -33.74
CA SER A 2 -1.30 -4.48 -32.46
C SER A 2 -1.88 -3.33 -31.64
N HIS A 3 -2.28 -3.62 -30.43
CA HIS A 3 -2.61 -2.56 -29.50
C HIS A 3 -1.33 -1.90 -28.99
N PRO A 4 -1.34 -0.59 -28.81
CA PRO A 4 -0.22 0.03 -28.13
C PRO A 4 -0.08 -0.60 -26.75
N ILE A 5 1.15 -0.81 -26.35
CA ILE A 5 1.41 -1.29 -24.98
C ILE A 5 0.91 -0.20 -24.03
N GLU A 6 -0.05 -0.55 -23.21
CA GLU A 6 -0.55 0.39 -22.21
C GLU A 6 0.58 0.75 -21.25
N SER A 7 0.63 2.01 -20.87
CA SER A 7 1.58 2.47 -19.87
C SER A 7 1.27 1.81 -18.53
N THR A 8 2.25 1.74 -17.64
CA THR A 8 2.05 1.19 -16.30
C THR A 8 0.87 1.83 -15.55
N PRO A 9 0.68 3.19 -15.61
CA PRO A 9 -0.48 3.82 -15.00
C PRO A 9 -1.81 3.28 -15.53
N ASP A 10 -1.91 3.10 -16.84
CA ASP A 10 -3.14 2.59 -17.48
C ASP A 10 -3.40 1.14 -17.09
N ARG A 11 -2.34 0.34 -17.02
CA ARG A 11 -2.46 -1.06 -16.58
C ARG A 11 -2.94 -1.16 -15.14
N LEU A 12 -2.37 -0.36 -14.24
CA LEU A 12 -2.77 -0.36 -12.84
C LEU A 12 -4.22 0.10 -12.70
N SER A 13 -4.60 1.19 -13.35
CA SER A 13 -5.97 1.69 -13.34
C SER A 13 -6.95 0.64 -13.87
N GLY A 14 -6.61 0.00 -14.98
CA GLY A 14 -7.43 -1.07 -15.55
C GLY A 14 -7.59 -2.25 -14.63
N LEU A 15 -6.52 -2.67 -13.94
CA LEU A 15 -6.57 -3.76 -12.99
C LEU A 15 -7.45 -3.41 -11.78
N LEU A 16 -7.26 -2.22 -11.22
CA LEU A 16 -8.04 -1.76 -10.08
C LEU A 16 -9.52 -1.71 -10.43
N GLU A 17 -9.84 -1.15 -11.58
CA GLU A 17 -11.21 -1.06 -12.06
C GLU A 17 -11.81 -2.44 -12.31
N ARG A 18 -11.05 -3.33 -12.97
CA ARG A 18 -11.48 -4.69 -13.29
C ARG A 18 -11.83 -5.51 -12.06
N PHE A 19 -11.04 -5.38 -11.00
CA PHE A 19 -11.25 -6.10 -9.76
C PHE A 19 -12.08 -5.31 -8.76
N ARG A 20 -12.59 -4.15 -9.16
CA ARG A 20 -13.44 -3.30 -8.33
C ARG A 20 -12.81 -2.99 -6.98
N VAL A 21 -11.59 -2.52 -7.02
CA VAL A 21 -10.88 -2.06 -5.83
C VAL A 21 -11.09 -0.57 -5.71
N ARG A 22 -11.47 -0.12 -4.53
CA ARG A 22 -11.57 1.30 -4.20
C ARG A 22 -10.50 1.65 -3.18
N ALA A 23 -9.80 2.74 -3.44
CA ALA A 23 -8.83 3.29 -2.51
C ALA A 23 -9.44 4.53 -1.85
N HIS A 24 -9.36 4.56 -0.52
CA HIS A 24 -9.83 5.70 0.27
C HIS A 24 -8.63 6.34 0.97
N LEU A 25 -8.16 7.44 0.40
CA LEU A 25 -7.04 8.18 0.97
C LEU A 25 -7.42 8.73 2.34
N PHE A 26 -6.59 8.49 3.34
CA PHE A 26 -6.85 9.03 4.68
C PHE A 26 -5.68 9.80 5.27
N HIS A 27 -4.50 9.75 4.66
CA HIS A 27 -3.34 10.48 5.16
C HIS A 27 -2.37 10.80 4.04
N THR A 28 -1.87 12.03 4.05
CA THR A 28 -0.75 12.49 3.25
C THR A 28 0.09 13.40 4.12
N GLY A 29 1.39 13.10 4.23
CA GLY A 29 2.31 13.91 5.04
C GLY A 29 3.11 13.05 6.00
N ALA A 30 3.68 13.70 7.01
CA ALA A 30 4.53 13.04 7.98
C ALA A 30 3.73 12.17 8.95
N LEU A 31 4.28 11.01 9.28
CA LEU A 31 3.90 10.22 10.44
C LEU A 31 5.08 10.18 11.38
N CYS A 32 4.86 10.58 12.62
CA CYS A 32 5.89 10.63 13.65
C CYS A 32 5.56 9.65 14.78
N GLY A 33 6.59 8.97 15.30
CA GLY A 33 6.39 8.02 16.37
C GLY A 33 5.59 6.80 15.95
N ILE A 34 4.71 6.32 16.81
CA ILE A 34 3.99 5.08 16.64
C ILE A 34 2.60 5.33 16.03
N SER A 35 2.31 4.62 14.94
CA SER A 35 0.98 4.64 14.32
C SER A 35 0.51 3.20 14.15
N ARG A 36 -0.69 2.90 14.67
CA ARG A 36 -1.29 1.58 14.55
C ARG A 36 -2.45 1.61 13.56
N PHE A 37 -2.48 0.65 12.66
CA PHE A 37 -3.49 0.55 11.61
C PHE A 37 -4.32 -0.72 11.79
N ASP A 38 -5.61 -0.54 11.99
CA ASP A 38 -6.55 -1.62 12.23
C ASP A 38 -7.93 -1.20 11.75
N VAL A 39 -8.21 -1.45 10.48
CA VAL A 39 -9.56 -1.22 9.92
C VAL A 39 -10.08 -2.55 9.43
N LYS A 40 -11.09 -3.08 10.10
CA LYS A 40 -11.66 -4.38 9.77
C LYS A 40 -12.21 -4.42 8.35
N GLU A 41 -12.03 -5.56 7.71
CA GLU A 41 -12.54 -5.86 6.37
C GLU A 41 -11.93 -5.02 5.24
N ARG A 42 -10.87 -4.27 5.54
CA ARG A 42 -10.19 -3.48 4.53
C ARG A 42 -8.71 -3.81 4.45
N GLY A 43 -8.16 -3.69 3.24
CA GLY A 43 -6.73 -3.69 3.03
C GLY A 43 -6.15 -2.30 3.22
N PHE A 44 -4.85 -2.20 3.06
CA PHE A 44 -4.13 -0.93 3.16
C PHE A 44 -3.12 -0.79 2.04
N LEU A 45 -2.94 0.43 1.60
CA LEU A 45 -1.88 0.81 0.70
C LEU A 45 -1.14 1.99 1.33
N HIS A 46 0.12 1.78 1.66
CA HIS A 46 0.97 2.84 2.18
C HIS A 46 2.11 3.08 1.22
N VAL A 47 2.40 4.33 0.94
CA VAL A 47 3.56 4.72 0.15
C VAL A 47 4.49 5.52 1.04
N LEU A 48 5.63 4.92 1.37
CA LEU A 48 6.72 5.63 2.05
C LEU A 48 7.47 6.43 0.98
N ARG A 49 7.36 7.75 1.05
CA ARG A 49 7.96 8.66 0.06
C ARG A 49 9.34 9.11 0.47
N GLU A 50 9.54 9.37 1.74
CA GLU A 50 10.82 9.81 2.32
C GLU A 50 10.95 9.29 3.73
N GLY A 51 12.18 8.96 4.13
CA GLY A 51 12.48 8.50 5.46
C GLY A 51 12.57 6.99 5.55
N HIS A 52 12.35 6.50 6.75
CA HIS A 52 12.42 5.07 7.05
C HIS A 52 11.44 4.73 8.17
N LEU A 53 11.12 3.47 8.31
CA LEU A 53 10.27 3.02 9.40
C LEU A 53 10.63 1.60 9.83
N THR A 54 10.29 1.28 11.05
CA THR A 54 10.22 -0.09 11.52
C THR A 54 8.76 -0.51 11.53
N LEU A 55 8.46 -1.60 10.83
CA LEU A 55 7.12 -2.15 10.69
C LEU A 55 7.00 -3.36 11.60
N SER A 56 5.92 -3.45 12.34
CA SER A 56 5.69 -4.60 13.21
C SER A 56 4.32 -5.24 13.02
N HIS A 57 4.28 -6.56 13.17
CA HIS A 57 3.08 -7.38 13.05
C HIS A 57 3.00 -8.37 14.20
N SER A 58 1.78 -8.75 14.57
CA SER A 58 1.53 -9.87 15.47
C SER A 58 0.90 -11.06 14.77
N ALA A 59 0.46 -10.89 13.52
CA ALA A 59 -0.20 -11.95 12.75
C ALA A 59 0.79 -13.04 12.32
N ARG A 60 0.28 -14.27 12.24
CA ARG A 60 1.06 -15.40 11.71
C ARG A 60 1.37 -15.19 10.23
N GLY A 61 2.54 -15.66 9.82
CA GLY A 61 2.97 -15.58 8.42
C GLY A 61 3.58 -14.24 8.04
N LEU A 62 3.68 -13.31 8.98
CA LEU A 62 4.31 -12.02 8.78
C LEU A 62 5.48 -11.83 9.73
N PRO A 63 6.53 -11.11 9.31
CA PRO A 63 7.63 -10.78 10.20
C PRO A 63 7.11 -10.00 11.42
N ARG A 64 7.59 -10.33 12.60
CA ARG A 64 7.24 -9.55 13.79
C ARG A 64 7.76 -8.13 13.69
N ARG A 65 8.91 -7.98 13.04
CA ARG A 65 9.58 -6.70 12.88
C ARG A 65 10.34 -6.71 11.57
N MET A 66 10.22 -5.64 10.80
CA MET A 66 11.04 -5.45 9.59
C MET A 66 11.31 -3.97 9.39
N GLU A 67 12.47 -3.66 8.85
CA GLU A 67 12.84 -2.29 8.58
C GLU A 67 12.68 -1.96 7.10
N ILE A 68 12.07 -0.82 6.84
CA ILE A 68 11.94 -0.26 5.49
C ILE A 68 12.83 0.98 5.45
N ARG A 69 13.91 0.93 4.69
CA ARG A 69 14.93 1.99 4.66
C ARG A 69 14.95 2.83 3.40
N GLU A 70 14.10 2.51 2.44
CA GLU A 70 14.02 3.23 1.18
C GLU A 70 12.55 3.46 0.80
N PRO A 71 12.27 4.47 -0.04
CA PRO A 71 10.92 4.69 -0.51
C PRO A 71 10.32 3.41 -1.09
N SER A 72 9.17 3.02 -0.57
CA SER A 72 8.54 1.74 -0.87
C SER A 72 7.04 1.83 -0.82
N LEU A 73 6.42 0.92 -1.58
CA LEU A 73 4.99 0.64 -1.51
C LEU A 73 4.79 -0.53 -0.56
N LEU A 74 3.88 -0.36 0.39
CA LEU A 74 3.47 -1.44 1.30
C LEU A 74 1.99 -1.73 1.02
N PHE A 75 1.72 -2.94 0.57
CA PHE A 75 0.39 -3.32 0.15
C PHE A 75 -0.11 -4.49 1.01
N TYR A 76 -1.19 -4.25 1.73
CA TYR A 76 -1.93 -5.27 2.49
C TYR A 76 -3.25 -5.54 1.78
N PRO A 77 -3.38 -6.65 1.03
CA PRO A 77 -4.61 -6.91 0.26
C PRO A 77 -5.85 -7.13 1.12
N ARG A 78 -5.66 -7.55 2.36
CA ARG A 78 -6.76 -7.81 3.30
C ARG A 78 -6.40 -7.32 4.68
N HIS A 79 -7.34 -7.39 5.58
CA HIS A 79 -7.15 -6.90 6.95
C HIS A 79 -5.96 -7.55 7.66
N VAL A 80 -4.98 -6.75 7.99
CA VAL A 80 -3.83 -7.11 8.82
C VAL A 80 -3.54 -5.93 9.73
N ILE A 81 -3.54 -6.17 11.04
CA ILE A 81 -3.14 -5.16 12.01
C ILE A 81 -1.64 -4.96 11.89
N HIS A 82 -1.21 -3.73 11.71
CA HIS A 82 0.21 -3.41 11.59
C HIS A 82 0.51 -2.08 12.28
N THR A 83 1.75 -1.95 12.73
CA THR A 83 2.19 -0.78 13.48
C THR A 83 3.45 -0.22 12.83
N PHE A 84 3.44 1.07 12.60
CA PHE A 84 4.60 1.82 12.11
C PHE A 84 5.30 2.47 13.29
N HIS A 85 6.62 2.29 13.38
CA HIS A 85 7.48 3.01 14.30
C HIS A 85 8.33 3.95 13.48
N ASN A 86 7.97 5.21 13.48
CA ASN A 86 8.63 6.26 12.72
C ASN A 86 9.59 7.05 13.60
N PRO A 87 10.60 7.75 13.01
CA PRO A 87 11.40 8.68 13.80
C PRO A 87 10.48 9.68 14.52
N PRO A 88 10.67 9.86 15.86
CA PRO A 88 9.68 10.58 16.66
C PRO A 88 9.58 12.08 16.39
N VAL A 89 10.63 12.70 15.89
CA VAL A 89 10.65 14.15 15.65
C VAL A 89 10.47 14.46 14.17
N GLU A 90 11.39 13.98 13.33
CA GLU A 90 11.34 14.25 11.88
C GLU A 90 10.25 13.44 11.18
N GLY A 91 9.92 12.27 11.70
CA GLY A 91 8.94 11.41 11.07
C GLY A 91 9.37 10.86 9.72
N SER A 92 8.42 10.29 9.00
CA SER A 92 8.59 9.84 7.62
C SER A 92 7.39 10.28 6.80
N GLN A 93 7.60 10.52 5.51
CA GLN A 93 6.56 11.04 4.62
C GLN A 93 5.79 9.89 3.98
N PHE A 94 4.48 9.89 4.16
CA PHE A 94 3.59 8.85 3.68
C PHE A 94 2.41 9.38 2.88
N THR A 95 1.91 8.53 2.00
CA THR A 95 0.56 8.59 1.49
C THR A 95 -0.09 7.27 1.83
N CYS A 96 -1.22 7.31 2.54
CA CYS A 96 -1.88 6.11 3.05
C CYS A 96 -3.34 6.06 2.65
N ALA A 97 -3.78 4.87 2.25
CA ALA A 97 -5.17 4.63 1.89
C ALA A 97 -5.64 3.28 2.45
N THR A 98 -6.93 3.18 2.72
CA THR A 98 -7.56 1.88 2.89
C THR A 98 -8.02 1.37 1.53
N LEU A 99 -8.05 0.05 1.37
CA LEU A 99 -8.50 -0.59 0.15
C LEU A 99 -9.76 -1.40 0.43
N GLU A 100 -10.74 -1.23 -0.43
CA GLU A 100 -11.99 -1.95 -0.36
C GLU A 100 -12.16 -2.75 -1.65
N PHE A 101 -12.16 -4.08 -1.53
CA PHE A 101 -12.39 -4.99 -2.65
C PHE A 101 -13.88 -5.33 -2.73
N ALA A 102 -14.41 -5.41 -3.94
CA ALA A 102 -15.78 -5.88 -4.13
C ALA A 102 -15.94 -7.29 -3.54
N GLY A 103 -16.94 -7.50 -2.71
CA GLY A 103 -17.10 -8.75 -1.97
C GLY A 103 -16.24 -8.87 -0.73
N GLY A 104 -15.48 -7.82 -0.38
CA GLY A 104 -14.67 -7.78 0.83
C GLY A 104 -13.64 -8.91 0.90
N ALA A 105 -13.56 -9.58 2.04
CA ALA A 105 -12.61 -10.67 2.27
C ALA A 105 -12.83 -11.88 1.36
N MET A 106 -13.97 -11.99 0.72
CA MET A 106 -14.27 -13.09 -0.21
C MET A 106 -13.77 -12.82 -1.63
N ASN A 107 -13.26 -11.63 -1.91
CA ASN A 107 -12.72 -11.31 -3.23
C ASN A 107 -11.57 -12.26 -3.58
N PRO A 108 -11.61 -12.94 -4.75
CA PRO A 108 -10.58 -13.92 -5.10
C PRO A 108 -9.17 -13.33 -5.18
N VAL A 109 -9.04 -12.09 -5.65
CA VAL A 109 -7.73 -11.43 -5.76
C VAL A 109 -7.19 -11.11 -4.37
N ALA A 110 -8.02 -10.53 -3.51
CA ALA A 110 -7.62 -10.23 -2.14
C ALA A 110 -7.17 -11.47 -1.37
N ARG A 111 -7.82 -12.61 -1.63
CA ARG A 111 -7.50 -13.88 -0.97
C ARG A 111 -6.24 -14.53 -1.53
N ALA A 112 -6.01 -14.39 -2.84
CA ALA A 112 -4.91 -15.06 -3.52
C ALA A 112 -3.55 -14.39 -3.28
N LEU A 113 -3.54 -13.10 -3.01
CA LEU A 113 -2.31 -12.36 -2.81
C LEU A 113 -1.68 -12.62 -1.44
N PRO A 114 -0.34 -12.49 -1.32
CA PRO A 114 0.31 -12.56 0.00
C PRO A 114 -0.27 -11.51 0.97
N PRO A 115 -0.18 -11.74 2.28
CA PRO A 115 -0.73 -10.77 3.24
C PRO A 115 -0.03 -9.43 3.25
N LEU A 116 1.21 -9.36 2.79
CA LEU A 116 1.97 -8.11 2.63
C LEU A 116 2.86 -8.22 1.41
N ILE A 117 2.82 -7.17 0.60
CA ILE A 117 3.74 -7.00 -0.53
C ILE A 117 4.49 -5.70 -0.32
N VAL A 118 5.82 -5.75 -0.33
CA VAL A 118 6.68 -4.57 -0.21
C VAL A 118 7.45 -4.42 -1.52
N LEU A 119 7.28 -3.27 -2.17
CA LEU A 119 7.95 -2.97 -3.43
C LEU A 119 8.71 -1.65 -3.31
N PRO A 120 10.05 -1.67 -3.40
CA PRO A 120 10.81 -0.42 -3.48
C PRO A 120 10.39 0.36 -4.73
N LEU A 121 10.12 1.65 -4.56
CA LEU A 121 9.65 2.49 -5.67
C LEU A 121 10.68 2.57 -6.80
N ALA A 122 11.98 2.54 -6.45
CA ALA A 122 13.05 2.60 -7.44
C ALA A 122 13.09 1.41 -8.39
N ARG A 123 12.48 0.28 -8.01
CA ARG A 123 12.50 -0.95 -8.82
C ARG A 123 11.33 -1.06 -9.78
N VAL A 124 10.35 -0.20 -9.66
CA VAL A 124 9.13 -0.30 -10.48
C VAL A 124 9.00 0.96 -11.31
N GLU A 125 9.36 0.84 -12.58
CA GLU A 125 9.22 1.94 -13.53
C GLU A 125 7.76 2.34 -13.68
N GLY A 126 7.48 3.64 -13.62
CA GLY A 126 6.14 4.17 -13.77
C GLY A 126 5.24 4.05 -12.53
N LEU A 127 5.74 3.46 -11.44
CA LEU A 127 4.94 3.29 -10.24
C LEU A 127 4.51 4.62 -9.63
N ASP A 128 5.39 5.63 -9.61
CA ASP A 128 5.04 6.96 -9.11
C ASP A 128 3.90 7.58 -9.90
N ALA A 129 3.91 7.46 -11.21
CA ALA A 129 2.82 7.96 -12.05
C ALA A 129 1.52 7.21 -11.79
N ALA A 130 1.60 5.89 -11.64
CA ALA A 130 0.46 5.05 -11.33
C ALA A 130 -0.17 5.43 -9.98
N LEU A 131 0.68 5.63 -8.96
CA LEU A 131 0.22 6.02 -7.64
C LEU A 131 -0.39 7.42 -7.65
N SER A 132 0.19 8.34 -8.42
CA SER A 132 -0.36 9.69 -8.57
C SER A 132 -1.76 9.66 -9.16
N LEU A 133 -2.00 8.79 -10.14
CA LEU A 133 -3.34 8.61 -10.70
C LEU A 133 -4.32 7.99 -9.69
N LEU A 134 -3.86 7.02 -8.91
CA LEU A 134 -4.69 6.35 -7.91
C LEU A 134 -5.12 7.33 -6.81
N PHE A 135 -4.25 8.23 -6.41
CA PHE A 135 -4.50 9.19 -5.34
C PHE A 135 -4.88 10.58 -5.82
N ALA A 136 -5.18 10.74 -7.09
CA ALA A 136 -5.47 12.06 -7.69
C ALA A 136 -6.81 12.66 -7.27
N GLU A 137 -7.62 11.94 -6.55
CA GLU A 137 -8.90 12.45 -6.05
C GLU A 137 -8.71 13.38 -4.82
#